data_3b9ff881f2cd3a915dc1290663889e15
#
_entry.id   3b9ff881f2cd3a915dc1290663889e15
#
_cell.length_a   1.000
_cell.length_b   1.000
_cell.length_c   1.000
_cell.angle_alpha   90.00
_cell.angle_beta   90.00
_cell.angle_gamma   90.00
#
_symmetry.space_group_name_H-M   'P 1'
#
loop_
_entity.id
_entity.type
_entity.pdbx_description
1 polymer ?
#
loop_
_entity_poly.entity_id
_entity_poly.type
_entity_poly.pdbx_seq_one_letter_code
_entity_poly.pdbx_strand_id
1 'polypeptide(L)'
;MDDLENVIDFDVIRNSGVRLGIDPLGGASVNYWPLINEKYGLNIGVVRPEVDPTWRFMTIDHDGKIRMDPSSPYAMKGLVDELNAGAWDKYDLVGGTDPDADRHGIVCPNWGVMNPNHYIAVCVEYLFGGNRPGWPEGAAVGKTLVSSSLIDRVAASVDAKLVEVPVGFKWFVDPLFKGEVAFGGEESSGMSFLRKDGRVWTTDKDGLIPDL
;
A
#
# COMPACT_ATOMS: atom_id res chain seq x y z
N MET A 1 -11.38 -3.06 -11.74
CA MET A 1 -10.71 -4.38 -11.64
C MET A 1 -9.98 -4.77 -12.91
N ASP A 2 -10.60 -4.67 -14.07
CA ASP A 2 -9.95 -5.08 -15.34
C ASP A 2 -8.69 -4.30 -15.68
N ASP A 3 -8.56 -3.12 -15.14
CA ASP A 3 -7.46 -2.21 -15.39
C ASP A 3 -6.25 -2.36 -14.43
N LEU A 4 -6.38 -3.17 -13.36
CA LEU A 4 -5.30 -3.37 -12.39
C LEU A 4 -4.03 -3.96 -13.02
N GLU A 5 -4.17 -4.78 -14.06
CA GLU A 5 -3.02 -5.35 -14.79
C GLU A 5 -2.13 -4.28 -15.46
N ASN A 6 -2.67 -3.08 -15.68
CA ASN A 6 -1.93 -1.96 -16.20
C ASN A 6 -1.08 -1.23 -15.16
N VAL A 7 -1.22 -1.58 -13.88
CA VAL A 7 -0.48 -0.96 -12.78
C VAL A 7 0.29 -1.99 -11.94
N ILE A 8 -0.22 -3.21 -11.79
CA ILE A 8 0.33 -4.26 -10.94
C ILE A 8 1.01 -5.37 -11.77
N ASP A 9 2.13 -5.88 -11.28
CA ASP A 9 2.92 -6.95 -11.90
C ASP A 9 2.43 -8.33 -11.47
N PHE A 10 1.20 -8.68 -11.82
CA PHE A 10 0.55 -9.92 -11.39
C PHE A 10 1.34 -11.20 -11.71
N ASP A 11 2.10 -11.22 -12.80
CA ASP A 11 2.95 -12.36 -13.13
C ASP A 11 4.08 -12.54 -12.11
N VAL A 12 4.64 -11.46 -11.59
CA VAL A 12 5.66 -11.49 -10.54
C VAL A 12 5.07 -12.08 -9.26
N ILE A 13 3.91 -11.56 -8.84
CA ILE A 13 3.22 -12.05 -7.62
C ILE A 13 2.86 -13.53 -7.76
N ARG A 14 2.24 -13.91 -8.87
CA ARG A 14 1.83 -15.30 -9.13
C ARG A 14 3.02 -16.26 -9.13
N ASN A 15 4.10 -15.89 -9.79
CA ASN A 15 5.29 -16.75 -9.92
C ASN A 15 6.14 -16.80 -8.64
N SER A 16 5.98 -15.85 -7.73
CA SER A 16 6.67 -15.87 -6.43
C SER A 16 6.16 -16.96 -5.50
N GLY A 17 4.89 -17.37 -5.68
CA GLY A 17 4.22 -18.31 -4.78
C GLY A 17 3.88 -17.72 -3.42
N VAL A 18 4.02 -16.41 -3.22
CA VAL A 18 3.71 -15.74 -1.96
C VAL A 18 2.25 -15.92 -1.57
N ARG A 19 2.00 -16.20 -0.31
CA ARG A 19 0.65 -16.30 0.27
C ARG A 19 0.33 -14.99 0.98
N LEU A 20 -0.54 -14.21 0.39
CA LEU A 20 -0.94 -12.92 0.93
C LEU A 20 -2.19 -13.07 1.80
N GLY A 21 -2.14 -12.54 3.01
CA GLY A 21 -3.35 -12.24 3.77
C GLY A 21 -3.74 -10.79 3.56
N ILE A 22 -5.03 -10.50 3.50
CA ILE A 22 -5.51 -9.12 3.46
C ILE A 22 -6.59 -8.92 4.52
N ASP A 23 -6.42 -7.89 5.32
CA ASP A 23 -7.43 -7.42 6.28
C ASP A 23 -8.05 -6.10 5.80
N PRO A 24 -9.27 -6.13 5.25
CA PRO A 24 -9.98 -4.92 4.83
C PRO A 24 -10.46 -4.04 5.99
N LEU A 25 -10.13 -4.37 7.23
CA LEU A 25 -10.62 -3.72 8.46
C LEU A 25 -12.14 -3.47 8.47
N GLY A 26 -12.90 -4.46 7.94
CA GLY A 26 -14.36 -4.38 7.87
C GLY A 26 -14.91 -3.32 6.92
N GLY A 27 -14.09 -2.81 6.01
CA GLY A 27 -14.38 -1.68 5.14
C GLY A 27 -14.82 -2.06 3.72
N ALA A 28 -14.78 -1.07 2.84
CA ALA A 28 -15.29 -1.14 1.47
C ALA A 28 -14.56 -2.16 0.57
N SER A 29 -13.29 -2.44 0.85
CA SER A 29 -12.47 -3.35 0.02
C SER A 29 -12.78 -4.84 0.22
N VAL A 30 -13.59 -5.23 1.22
CA VAL A 30 -13.91 -6.63 1.53
C VAL A 30 -14.27 -7.44 0.28
N ASN A 31 -15.13 -6.92 -0.57
CA ASN A 31 -15.63 -7.63 -1.75
C ASN A 31 -14.69 -7.56 -2.97
N TYR A 32 -13.66 -6.74 -2.94
CA TYR A 32 -12.71 -6.62 -4.06
C TYR A 32 -11.68 -7.75 -4.06
N TRP A 33 -11.18 -8.13 -2.90
CA TRP A 33 -10.07 -9.07 -2.76
C TRP A 33 -10.35 -10.47 -3.29
N PRO A 34 -11.53 -11.10 -3.02
CA PRO A 34 -11.86 -12.39 -3.63
C PRO A 34 -11.90 -12.34 -5.16
N LEU A 35 -12.43 -11.23 -5.70
CA LEU A 35 -12.53 -11.05 -7.15
C LEU A 35 -11.17 -10.81 -7.80
N ILE A 36 -10.28 -10.06 -7.14
CA ILE A 36 -8.88 -9.86 -7.59
C ILE A 36 -8.14 -11.20 -7.56
N ASN A 37 -8.28 -11.96 -6.46
CA ASN A 37 -7.66 -13.27 -6.31
C ASN A 37 -8.08 -14.24 -7.42
N GLU A 38 -9.38 -14.35 -7.67
CA GLU A 38 -9.93 -15.22 -8.73
C GLU A 38 -9.47 -14.77 -10.11
N LYS A 39 -9.61 -13.47 -10.42
CA LYS A 39 -9.31 -12.93 -11.75
C LYS A 39 -7.86 -13.09 -12.14
N TYR A 40 -6.96 -12.83 -11.21
CA TYR A 40 -5.52 -12.81 -11.48
C TYR A 40 -4.79 -14.07 -11.05
N GLY A 41 -5.51 -15.08 -10.50
CA GLY A 41 -4.95 -16.37 -10.11
C GLY A 41 -3.87 -16.25 -9.03
N LEU A 42 -4.14 -15.41 -8.01
CA LEU A 42 -3.23 -15.14 -6.91
C LEU A 42 -3.47 -16.12 -5.75
N ASN A 43 -2.68 -15.98 -4.69
CA ASN A 43 -2.86 -16.73 -3.44
C ASN A 43 -3.16 -15.74 -2.31
N ILE A 44 -4.34 -15.11 -2.40
CA ILE A 44 -4.82 -14.12 -1.43
C ILE A 44 -5.92 -14.72 -0.56
N GLY A 45 -5.74 -14.64 0.76
CA GLY A 45 -6.78 -14.93 1.74
C GLY A 45 -7.26 -13.66 2.44
N VAL A 46 -8.59 -13.50 2.58
CA VAL A 46 -9.16 -12.37 3.33
C VAL A 46 -9.27 -12.76 4.80
N VAL A 47 -8.59 -12.02 5.67
CA VAL A 47 -8.51 -12.32 7.11
C VAL A 47 -9.86 -12.06 7.80
N ARG A 48 -10.49 -10.92 7.50
CA ARG A 48 -11.84 -10.55 7.97
C ARG A 48 -12.75 -10.30 6.79
N PRO A 49 -13.48 -11.33 6.32
CA PRO A 49 -14.25 -11.24 5.07
C PRO A 49 -15.64 -10.58 5.24
N GLU A 50 -15.86 -9.85 6.32
CA GLU A 50 -17.13 -9.23 6.63
C GLU A 50 -17.01 -7.71 6.74
N VAL A 51 -18.01 -7.00 6.19
CA VAL A 51 -18.16 -5.55 6.43
C VAL A 51 -18.75 -5.37 7.84
N ASP A 52 -18.02 -4.70 8.71
CA ASP A 52 -18.51 -4.37 10.06
C ASP A 52 -18.46 -2.86 10.34
N PRO A 53 -19.56 -2.15 10.16
CA PRO A 53 -19.61 -0.70 10.38
C PRO A 53 -19.50 -0.30 11.86
N THR A 54 -19.43 -1.26 12.78
CA THR A 54 -19.23 -0.99 14.21
C THR A 54 -17.77 -0.99 14.63
N TRP A 55 -16.89 -1.63 13.85
CA TRP A 55 -15.44 -1.81 14.12
C TRP A 55 -15.12 -2.30 15.53
N ARG A 56 -16.04 -3.02 16.17
CA ARG A 56 -15.86 -3.51 17.55
C ARG A 56 -14.73 -4.52 17.72
N PHE A 57 -14.22 -5.08 16.64
CA PHE A 57 -13.07 -5.98 16.62
C PHE A 57 -11.73 -5.22 16.73
N MET A 58 -11.74 -3.90 16.48
CA MET A 58 -10.52 -3.10 16.51
C MET A 58 -9.99 -2.91 17.93
N THR A 59 -8.68 -2.93 18.06
CA THR A 59 -8.01 -2.58 19.30
C THR A 59 -8.12 -1.08 19.57
N ILE A 60 -8.35 -0.70 20.82
CA ILE A 60 -8.40 0.70 21.24
C ILE A 60 -7.00 1.31 21.08
N ASP A 61 -6.91 2.45 20.41
CA ASP A 61 -5.66 3.20 20.23
C ASP A 61 -5.21 3.85 21.56
N HIS A 62 -3.98 4.35 21.58
CA HIS A 62 -3.35 4.96 22.77
C HIS A 62 -4.13 6.14 23.37
N ASP A 63 -4.97 6.80 22.58
CA ASP A 63 -5.82 7.91 23.03
C ASP A 63 -7.22 7.48 23.51
N GLY A 64 -7.46 6.17 23.64
CA GLY A 64 -8.72 5.60 24.10
C GLY A 64 -9.82 5.55 23.03
N LYS A 65 -9.50 5.77 21.76
CA LYS A 65 -10.46 5.76 20.64
C LYS A 65 -10.26 4.54 19.73
N ILE A 66 -11.33 4.14 19.07
CA ILE A 66 -11.23 3.21 17.94
C ILE A 66 -10.76 4.00 16.73
N ARG A 67 -9.68 3.54 16.10
CA ARG A 67 -9.16 4.07 14.84
C ARG A 67 -8.94 2.92 13.86
N MET A 68 -9.40 3.07 12.64
CA MET A 68 -9.22 2.11 11.57
C MET A 68 -8.04 2.55 10.69
N ASP A 69 -6.90 2.76 11.33
CA ASP A 69 -5.68 3.26 10.70
C ASP A 69 -4.66 2.12 10.51
N PRO A 70 -4.45 1.62 9.29
CA PRO A 70 -3.54 0.51 9.04
C PRO A 70 -2.06 0.87 9.26
N SER A 71 -1.72 2.15 9.40
CA SER A 71 -0.38 2.59 9.79
C SER A 71 -0.13 2.57 11.30
N SER A 72 -1.19 2.46 12.12
CA SER A 72 -1.09 2.47 13.57
C SER A 72 -0.81 1.09 14.15
N PRO A 73 0.32 0.88 14.85
CA PRO A 73 0.59 -0.37 15.55
C PRO A 73 -0.45 -0.72 16.62
N TYR A 74 -1.11 0.29 17.18
CA TYR A 74 -2.19 0.10 18.17
C TYR A 74 -3.47 -0.41 17.51
N ALA A 75 -3.89 0.22 16.41
CA ALA A 75 -5.06 -0.20 15.66
C ALA A 75 -4.87 -1.62 15.10
N MET A 76 -3.70 -1.92 14.57
CA MET A 76 -3.37 -3.22 13.99
C MET A 76 -2.98 -4.28 15.03
N LYS A 77 -2.92 -3.94 16.33
CA LYS A 77 -2.48 -4.86 17.37
C LYS A 77 -3.30 -6.17 17.40
N GLY A 78 -4.61 -6.08 17.29
CA GLY A 78 -5.47 -7.26 17.26
C GLY A 78 -5.14 -8.21 16.14
N LEU A 79 -4.89 -7.69 14.94
CA LEU A 79 -4.45 -8.48 13.78
C LEU A 79 -3.06 -9.12 14.04
N VAL A 80 -2.11 -8.34 14.53
CA VAL A 80 -0.75 -8.83 14.83
C VAL A 80 -0.79 -9.94 15.88
N ASP A 81 -1.59 -9.78 16.94
CA ASP A 81 -1.75 -10.81 18.00
C ASP A 81 -2.36 -12.10 17.43
N GLU A 82 -3.38 -12.00 16.58
CA GLU A 82 -4.02 -13.13 15.89
C GLU A 82 -3.03 -13.88 14.98
N LEU A 83 -2.25 -13.13 14.20
CA LEU A 83 -1.23 -13.71 13.34
C LEU A 83 -0.16 -14.45 14.15
N ASN A 84 0.32 -13.84 15.23
CA ASN A 84 1.32 -14.45 16.11
C ASN A 84 0.80 -15.65 16.89
N ALA A 85 -0.52 -15.77 17.09
CA ALA A 85 -1.17 -16.92 17.71
C ALA A 85 -1.26 -18.16 16.80
N GLY A 86 -0.82 -18.07 15.53
CA GLY A 86 -0.73 -19.19 14.60
C GLY A 86 -1.29 -18.95 13.20
N ALA A 87 -1.84 -17.78 12.92
CA ALA A 87 -2.36 -17.49 11.58
C ALA A 87 -1.24 -17.31 10.53
N TRP A 88 0.02 -17.07 10.94
CA TRP A 88 1.19 -17.02 10.06
C TRP A 88 1.44 -18.33 9.27
N ASP A 89 0.93 -19.45 9.74
CA ASP A 89 1.01 -20.70 8.98
C ASP A 89 0.32 -20.62 7.61
N LYS A 90 -0.58 -19.65 7.44
CA LYS A 90 -1.35 -19.45 6.20
C LYS A 90 -0.77 -18.39 5.28
N TYR A 91 -0.03 -17.42 5.82
CA TYR A 91 0.40 -16.21 5.10
C TYR A 91 1.89 -15.96 5.27
N ASP A 92 2.51 -15.45 4.23
CA ASP A 92 3.90 -14.99 4.26
C ASP A 92 3.98 -13.49 4.54
N LEU A 93 2.91 -12.76 4.20
CA LEU A 93 2.73 -11.33 4.42
C LEU A 93 1.24 -11.03 4.59
N VAL A 94 0.90 -10.02 5.37
CA VAL A 94 -0.49 -9.54 5.49
C VAL A 94 -0.54 -8.06 5.21
N GLY A 95 -1.35 -7.68 4.22
CA GLY A 95 -1.74 -6.29 3.96
C GLY A 95 -3.03 -5.91 4.69
N GLY A 96 -3.32 -4.62 4.75
CA GLY A 96 -4.60 -4.15 5.26
C GLY A 96 -4.97 -2.79 4.70
N THR A 97 -6.25 -2.59 4.44
CA THR A 97 -6.77 -1.28 4.01
C THR A 97 -7.63 -0.66 5.11
N ASP A 98 -7.65 0.65 5.16
CA ASP A 98 -8.63 1.37 5.98
C ASP A 98 -10.06 1.26 5.38
N PRO A 99 -11.11 1.74 6.07
CA PRO A 99 -12.49 1.45 5.67
C PRO A 99 -12.91 1.97 4.30
N ASP A 100 -12.35 3.06 3.81
CA ASP A 100 -12.59 3.60 2.47
C ASP A 100 -11.54 3.16 1.44
N ALA A 101 -10.56 2.36 1.90
CA ALA A 101 -9.54 1.71 1.09
C ALA A 101 -8.61 2.69 0.33
N ASP A 102 -8.37 3.86 0.90
CA ASP A 102 -7.43 4.84 0.34
C ASP A 102 -6.01 4.73 0.94
N ARG A 103 -5.86 3.97 2.05
CA ARG A 103 -4.58 3.71 2.72
C ARG A 103 -4.31 2.22 2.86
N HIS A 104 -3.04 1.90 3.07
CA HIS A 104 -2.55 0.54 3.22
C HIS A 104 -1.80 0.34 4.54
N GLY A 105 -1.62 -0.90 4.94
CA GLY A 105 -0.74 -1.27 6.05
C GLY A 105 -0.15 -2.64 5.81
N ILE A 106 1.14 -2.79 6.07
CA ILE A 106 1.86 -4.04 5.87
C ILE A 106 2.25 -4.63 7.22
N VAL A 107 1.90 -5.89 7.43
CA VAL A 107 2.29 -6.65 8.63
C VAL A 107 3.22 -7.78 8.23
N CYS A 108 4.39 -7.81 8.83
CA CYS A 108 5.43 -8.80 8.55
C CYS A 108 5.60 -9.77 9.72
N PRO A 109 5.93 -11.06 9.45
CA PRO A 109 6.28 -12.02 10.50
C PRO A 109 7.42 -11.50 11.36
N ASN A 110 7.30 -11.64 12.70
CA ASN A 110 8.30 -11.25 13.70
C ASN A 110 8.59 -9.74 13.84
N TRP A 111 8.00 -8.88 12.99
CA TRP A 111 8.22 -7.43 13.01
C TRP A 111 6.95 -6.64 13.36
N GLY A 112 5.76 -7.24 13.12
CA GLY A 112 4.49 -6.53 13.25
C GLY A 112 4.26 -5.55 12.11
N VAL A 113 3.66 -4.39 12.39
CA VAL A 113 3.33 -3.37 11.39
C VAL A 113 4.60 -2.72 10.86
N MET A 114 4.81 -2.78 9.55
CA MET A 114 5.90 -2.07 8.88
C MET A 114 5.65 -0.56 8.93
N ASN A 115 6.70 0.21 9.25
CA ASN A 115 6.59 1.67 9.20
C ASN A 115 6.30 2.12 7.75
N PRO A 116 5.28 2.97 7.51
CA PRO A 116 4.92 3.40 6.15
C PRO A 116 6.07 4.02 5.36
N ASN A 117 6.95 4.78 6.02
CA ASN A 117 8.14 5.34 5.36
C ASN A 117 9.09 4.26 4.83
N HIS A 118 9.19 3.13 5.54
CA HIS A 118 10.01 2.00 5.07
C HIS A 118 9.36 1.33 3.88
N TYR A 119 8.04 1.18 3.92
CA TYR A 119 7.33 0.58 2.79
C TYR A 119 7.36 1.47 1.55
N ILE A 120 7.18 2.79 1.70
CA ILE A 120 7.40 3.75 0.59
C ILE A 120 8.81 3.56 -0.02
N ALA A 121 9.83 3.41 0.82
CA ALA A 121 11.20 3.20 0.33
C ALA A 121 11.33 1.90 -0.50
N VAL A 122 10.69 0.81 -0.06
CA VAL A 122 10.62 -0.45 -0.82
C VAL A 122 9.90 -0.26 -2.15
N CYS A 123 8.75 0.41 -2.15
CA CYS A 123 8.01 0.72 -3.38
C CYS A 123 8.84 1.54 -4.36
N VAL A 124 9.54 2.57 -3.87
CA VAL A 124 10.41 3.42 -4.71
C VAL A 124 11.54 2.60 -5.31
N GLU A 125 12.23 1.78 -4.51
CA GLU A 125 13.29 0.91 -5.01
C GLU A 125 12.79 -0.03 -6.09
N TYR A 126 11.65 -0.68 -5.87
CA TYR A 126 11.08 -1.59 -6.85
C TYR A 126 10.64 -0.87 -8.13
N LEU A 127 9.85 0.18 -8.00
CA LEU A 127 9.22 0.85 -9.13
C LEU A 127 10.22 1.61 -10.00
N PHE A 128 11.21 2.29 -9.40
CA PHE A 128 12.22 3.06 -10.12
C PHE A 128 13.49 2.26 -10.43
N GLY A 129 13.66 1.09 -9.84
CA GLY A 129 14.79 0.19 -10.09
C GLY A 129 14.75 -0.56 -11.44
N GLY A 130 14.02 -0.04 -12.43
CA GLY A 130 13.94 -0.60 -13.78
C GLY A 130 12.68 -1.40 -14.09
N ASN A 131 11.75 -1.53 -13.14
CA ASN A 131 10.53 -2.31 -13.33
C ASN A 131 9.38 -1.51 -14.00
N ARG A 132 9.62 -0.27 -14.36
CA ARG A 132 8.65 0.62 -15.03
C ARG A 132 9.25 1.30 -16.27
N PRO A 133 9.64 0.51 -17.31
CA PRO A 133 10.32 1.07 -18.50
C PRO A 133 9.42 2.01 -19.33
N GLY A 134 8.10 1.97 -19.14
CA GLY A 134 7.16 2.85 -19.83
C GLY A 134 6.91 4.19 -19.13
N TRP A 135 7.54 4.41 -17.97
CA TRP A 135 7.37 5.69 -17.27
C TRP A 135 8.12 6.82 -17.98
N PRO A 136 7.63 8.08 -17.89
CA PRO A 136 8.28 9.22 -18.49
C PRO A 136 9.72 9.37 -17.96
N GLU A 137 10.65 9.65 -18.89
CA GLU A 137 12.05 9.91 -18.52
C GLU A 137 12.14 11.09 -17.54
N GLY A 138 12.81 10.85 -16.42
CA GLY A 138 12.98 11.86 -15.38
C GLY A 138 11.74 12.15 -14.53
N ALA A 139 10.69 11.33 -14.62
CA ALA A 139 9.58 11.38 -13.67
C ALA A 139 10.08 11.19 -12.23
N ALA A 140 9.48 11.93 -11.29
CA ALA A 140 10.01 12.04 -9.94
C ALA A 140 9.28 11.14 -8.94
N VAL A 141 9.97 10.84 -7.83
CA VAL A 141 9.36 10.36 -6.58
C VAL A 141 8.81 11.57 -5.83
N GLY A 142 7.54 11.55 -5.47
CA GLY A 142 6.90 12.55 -4.64
C GLY A 142 6.77 12.07 -3.19
N LYS A 143 7.14 12.90 -2.23
CA LYS A 143 6.91 12.66 -0.80
C LYS A 143 6.45 13.93 -0.09
N THR A 144 5.82 13.79 1.07
CA THR A 144 5.53 14.94 1.94
C THR A 144 6.78 15.36 2.72
N LEU A 145 6.84 16.63 3.10
CA LEU A 145 7.99 17.18 3.85
C LEU A 145 8.22 16.52 5.23
N VAL A 146 7.19 15.87 5.79
CA VAL A 146 7.28 15.14 7.07
C VAL A 146 7.66 13.67 6.90
N SER A 147 7.69 13.17 5.67
CA SER A 147 8.13 11.80 5.37
C SER A 147 9.64 11.65 5.56
N SER A 148 10.08 10.41 5.83
CA SER A 148 11.46 10.09 6.16
C SER A 148 12.46 10.44 5.05
N SER A 149 13.65 10.91 5.43
CA SER A 149 14.81 11.05 4.53
C SER A 149 15.39 9.72 4.04
N LEU A 150 14.88 8.58 4.51
CA LEU A 150 15.18 7.28 3.91
C LEU A 150 14.73 7.24 2.45
N ILE A 151 13.56 7.82 2.16
CA ILE A 151 13.01 7.89 0.81
C ILE A 151 13.95 8.67 -0.12
N ASP A 152 14.55 9.77 0.37
CA ASP A 152 15.52 10.57 -0.38
C ASP A 152 16.73 9.75 -0.80
N ARG A 153 17.25 8.93 0.14
CA ARG A 153 18.41 8.07 -0.10
C ARG A 153 18.11 6.96 -1.09
N VAL A 154 16.93 6.36 -0.98
CA VAL A 154 16.51 5.31 -1.92
C VAL A 154 16.25 5.90 -3.30
N ALA A 155 15.57 7.04 -3.41
CA ALA A 155 15.39 7.72 -4.68
C ALA A 155 16.74 8.04 -5.35
N ALA A 156 17.71 8.53 -4.57
CA ALA A 156 19.08 8.79 -5.08
C ALA A 156 19.80 7.50 -5.51
N SER A 157 19.58 6.36 -4.84
CA SER A 157 20.25 5.10 -5.18
C SER A 157 19.74 4.49 -6.51
N VAL A 158 18.52 4.85 -6.92
CA VAL A 158 17.91 4.43 -8.20
C VAL A 158 17.91 5.54 -9.25
N ASP A 159 18.70 6.61 -9.02
CA ASP A 159 18.86 7.79 -9.90
C ASP A 159 17.52 8.50 -10.21
N ALA A 160 16.58 8.45 -9.27
CA ALA A 160 15.28 9.10 -9.40
C ALA A 160 15.31 10.53 -8.82
N LYS A 161 14.64 11.45 -9.49
CA LYS A 161 14.40 12.79 -8.94
C LYS A 161 13.45 12.73 -7.76
N LEU A 162 13.60 13.66 -6.81
CA LEU A 162 12.71 13.81 -5.67
C LEU A 162 11.97 15.14 -5.73
N VAL A 163 10.66 15.10 -5.45
CA VAL A 163 9.79 16.27 -5.25
C VAL A 163 9.21 16.20 -3.86
N GLU A 164 9.51 17.19 -3.04
CA GLU A 164 8.94 17.32 -1.70
C GLU A 164 7.79 18.34 -1.72
N VAL A 165 6.64 17.93 -1.15
CA VAL A 165 5.43 18.74 -1.10
C VAL A 165 4.95 18.95 0.34
N PRO A 166 4.11 19.96 0.63
CA PRO A 166 3.43 20.08 1.91
C PRO A 166 2.58 18.85 2.22
N VAL A 167 2.22 18.64 3.49
CA VAL A 167 1.31 17.57 3.92
C VAL A 167 -0.04 17.67 3.21
N GLY A 168 -0.52 16.54 2.69
CA GLY A 168 -1.79 16.40 2.00
C GLY A 168 -1.64 15.93 0.55
N PHE A 169 -2.33 14.86 0.22
CA PHE A 169 -2.22 14.19 -1.09
C PHE A 169 -2.61 15.10 -2.28
N LYS A 170 -3.43 16.10 -2.03
CA LYS A 170 -3.83 17.10 -3.04
C LYS A 170 -2.67 17.75 -3.81
N TRP A 171 -1.49 17.78 -3.21
CA TRP A 171 -0.30 18.36 -3.84
C TRP A 171 0.31 17.46 -4.92
N PHE A 172 -0.07 16.17 -4.93
CA PHE A 172 0.35 15.23 -5.96
C PHE A 172 -0.61 15.18 -7.16
N VAL A 173 -1.81 15.76 -7.07
CA VAL A 173 -2.85 15.70 -8.12
C VAL A 173 -2.31 16.14 -9.48
N ASP A 174 -1.85 17.37 -9.56
CA ASP A 174 -1.32 17.96 -10.81
C ASP A 174 -0.07 17.24 -11.33
N PRO A 175 0.96 16.99 -10.49
CA PRO A 175 2.16 16.29 -10.95
C PRO A 175 1.92 14.83 -11.39
N LEU A 176 1.04 14.08 -10.72
CA LEU A 176 0.65 12.72 -11.14
C LEU A 176 -0.10 12.76 -12.47
N PHE A 177 -1.07 13.69 -12.60
CA PHE A 177 -1.85 13.82 -13.83
C PHE A 177 -0.99 14.15 -15.04
N LYS A 178 0.06 14.96 -14.85
CA LYS A 178 1.00 15.35 -15.91
C LYS A 178 2.14 14.34 -16.13
N GLY A 179 2.28 13.33 -15.28
CA GLY A 179 3.40 12.40 -15.33
C GLY A 179 4.74 13.01 -14.91
N GLU A 180 4.74 14.16 -14.24
CA GLU A 180 5.94 14.80 -13.68
C GLU A 180 6.42 14.07 -12.42
N VAL A 181 5.47 13.52 -11.65
CA VAL A 181 5.68 12.62 -10.53
C VAL A 181 5.09 11.26 -10.92
N ALA A 182 5.89 10.20 -10.84
CA ALA A 182 5.44 8.85 -11.15
C ALA A 182 4.93 8.08 -9.92
N PHE A 183 5.34 8.50 -8.74
CA PHE A 183 4.93 7.96 -7.45
C PHE A 183 4.74 9.09 -6.46
N GLY A 184 3.59 9.14 -5.78
CA GLY A 184 3.32 10.04 -4.66
C GLY A 184 2.99 9.25 -3.41
N GLY A 185 3.68 9.53 -2.29
CA GLY A 185 3.47 8.82 -1.03
C GLY A 185 3.50 9.72 0.20
N GLU A 186 2.69 9.36 1.19
CA GLU A 186 2.59 10.02 2.48
C GLU A 186 2.93 9.05 3.62
N GLU A 187 3.55 9.54 4.67
CA GLU A 187 3.84 8.80 5.89
C GLU A 187 2.58 8.26 6.60
N SER A 188 1.41 8.77 6.22
CA SER A 188 0.08 8.31 6.67
C SER A 188 -0.41 7.05 5.95
N SER A 189 0.45 6.38 5.15
CA SER A 189 0.13 5.20 4.36
C SER A 189 -0.78 5.44 3.15
N GLY A 190 -0.87 6.68 2.67
CA GLY A 190 -1.51 6.99 1.41
C GLY A 190 -0.48 7.03 0.29
N MET A 191 -0.72 6.33 -0.81
CA MET A 191 0.12 6.41 -2.00
C MET A 191 -0.65 6.17 -3.30
N SER A 192 -0.08 6.62 -4.39
CA SER A 192 -0.49 6.30 -5.75
C SER A 192 0.70 6.39 -6.69
N PHE A 193 0.66 5.67 -7.79
CA PHE A 193 1.69 5.68 -8.82
C PHE A 193 1.12 5.47 -10.21
N LEU A 194 1.90 5.80 -11.23
CA LEU A 194 1.48 5.71 -12.62
C LEU A 194 1.30 4.25 -13.05
N ARG A 195 0.48 4.06 -14.09
CA ARG A 195 0.39 2.81 -14.83
C ARG A 195 1.74 2.47 -15.46
N LYS A 196 1.91 1.23 -15.87
CA LYS A 196 3.11 0.72 -16.55
C LYS A 196 3.46 1.51 -17.83
N ASP A 197 2.45 2.06 -18.50
CA ASP A 197 2.61 2.87 -19.71
C ASP A 197 2.86 4.37 -19.46
N GLY A 198 3.02 4.76 -18.18
CA GLY A 198 3.29 6.13 -17.77
C GLY A 198 2.07 7.04 -17.68
N ARG A 199 0.87 6.55 -17.98
CA ARG A 199 -0.37 7.31 -17.77
C ARG A 199 -0.76 7.30 -16.30
N VAL A 200 -1.49 8.32 -15.87
CA VAL A 200 -2.03 8.39 -14.53
C VAL A 200 -2.97 7.20 -14.23
N TRP A 201 -2.77 6.57 -13.05
CA TRP A 201 -3.72 5.60 -12.50
C TRP A 201 -4.88 6.34 -11.84
N THR A 202 -4.58 7.03 -10.77
CA THR A 202 -5.48 7.96 -10.09
C THR A 202 -4.69 9.15 -9.56
N THR A 203 -5.37 10.25 -9.30
CA THR A 203 -4.78 11.45 -8.68
C THR A 203 -5.04 11.53 -7.19
N ASP A 204 -5.71 10.52 -6.63
CA ASP A 204 -5.87 10.34 -5.20
C ASP A 204 -5.18 9.05 -4.72
N LYS A 205 -5.15 8.85 -3.43
CA LYS A 205 -4.61 7.65 -2.79
C LYS A 205 -5.41 6.41 -3.19
N ASP A 206 -4.73 5.30 -3.28
CA ASP A 206 -5.35 3.99 -3.54
C ASP A 206 -4.66 2.96 -2.61
N GLY A 207 -5.40 2.38 -1.69
CA GLY A 207 -4.87 1.41 -0.73
C GLY A 207 -4.74 -0.01 -1.31
N LEU A 208 -5.41 -0.31 -2.43
CA LEU A 208 -5.36 -1.65 -3.02
C LEU A 208 -4.07 -1.90 -3.79
N ILE A 209 -3.58 -0.90 -4.53
CA ILE A 209 -2.39 -1.09 -5.36
C ILE A 209 -1.10 -1.27 -4.54
N PRO A 210 -0.89 -0.63 -3.39
CA PRO A 210 0.27 -0.91 -2.55
C PRO A 210 0.17 -2.22 -1.77
N ASP A 211 -1.02 -2.76 -1.53
CA ASP A 211 -1.18 -4.07 -0.88
C ASP A 211 -0.95 -5.24 -1.87
N LEU A 212 -0.88 -4.95 -3.16
CA LEU A 212 -0.56 -5.87 -4.25
C LEU A 212 0.89 -5.76 -4.70
#